data_af8439fc27d64aba66e16324188b3ac6
#
_entry.id   af8439fc27d64aba66e16324188b3ac6
#
_cell.length_a   1.000
_cell.length_b   1.000
_cell.length_c   1.000
_cell.angle_alpha   90.00
_cell.angle_beta   90.00
_cell.angle_gamma   90.00
#
_symmetry.space_group_name_H-M   'P 1'
#
loop_
_entity.id
_entity.type
_entity.pdbx_description
1 polymer ?
#
loop_
_entity_poly.entity_id
_entity_poly.type
_entity_poly.pdbx_seq_one_letter_code
_entity_poly.pdbx_strand_id
1 'polypeptide(L)'
;LKYGVQEVIQDCMEREKGQYLGDGSYTSTAHAILTGKTDMMEKMITNALDTAFITPTLMTCSPCAFMQEIAEYVLMLPALMLSQIKLSGSTDFARENFSKLAAVLDAYKAEYERDCLLYDLDKWCVVDWPKEARDGYNFDLTEGRVAVGTHSVINAYYICAVKALNKIAKKLGLPAYRDEKPLVDKYLSTFFDSDAHLFRDAPESSHHALPSNAMALAVGLCPDDETKENIIAMIGSKPAECSAFFMTFASLVGLRREGREEEIVKLLKDDGRWLNMLREGATATFEAWGKDKKWNTSLFHLCYAFAVIFMCDWGIEELFA
;
A
#
# COMPACT_ATOMS: atom_id res chain seq x y z
N LEU A 1 -14.01 10.61 -8.11
CA LEU A 1 -14.73 9.40 -7.62
C LEU A 1 -16.04 9.17 -8.38
N LYS A 2 -16.92 10.18 -8.50
CA LYS A 2 -18.26 10.05 -9.10
C LYS A 2 -18.28 9.35 -10.48
N TYR A 3 -17.30 9.57 -11.32
CA TYR A 3 -17.27 9.03 -12.69
C TYR A 3 -16.38 7.80 -12.86
N GLY A 4 -15.42 7.58 -11.98
CA GLY A 4 -14.51 6.44 -12.03
C GLY A 4 -14.95 5.25 -11.18
N VAL A 5 -15.97 5.43 -10.32
CA VAL A 5 -16.60 4.36 -9.53
C VAL A 5 -18.00 4.15 -10.09
N GLN A 6 -18.14 3.13 -10.92
CA GLN A 6 -19.41 2.78 -11.59
C GLN A 6 -19.70 1.29 -11.40
N GLU A 7 -19.51 0.46 -12.42
CA GLU A 7 -19.62 -0.99 -12.30
C GLU A 7 -18.42 -1.62 -11.57
N VAL A 8 -17.27 -0.98 -11.70
CA VAL A 8 -16.02 -1.30 -11.00
C VAL A 8 -15.30 -0.02 -10.60
N ILE A 9 -14.31 -0.13 -9.75
CA ILE A 9 -13.41 0.97 -9.39
C ILE A 9 -12.28 0.98 -10.41
N GLN A 10 -12.32 1.91 -11.36
CA GLN A 10 -11.28 2.03 -12.37
C GLN A 10 -10.09 2.84 -11.83
N ASP A 11 -8.88 2.48 -12.28
CA ASP A 11 -7.66 3.27 -12.06
C ASP A 11 -7.78 4.65 -12.69
N CYS A 12 -8.13 4.67 -13.99
CA CYS A 12 -8.31 5.87 -14.79
C CYS A 12 -9.44 5.74 -15.80
N MET A 13 -9.93 6.88 -16.30
CA MET A 13 -11.01 6.93 -17.30
C MET A 13 -10.51 7.05 -18.74
N GLU A 14 -9.21 7.29 -18.92
CA GLU A 14 -8.66 7.70 -20.21
C GLU A 14 -7.95 6.56 -20.94
N ARG A 15 -7.26 5.67 -20.21
CA ARG A 15 -6.30 4.75 -20.80
C ARG A 15 -6.61 3.29 -20.47
N GLU A 16 -6.17 2.78 -19.32
CA GLU A 16 -6.30 1.35 -18.97
C GLU A 16 -7.72 0.97 -18.61
N LYS A 17 -8.42 1.79 -17.84
CA LYS A 17 -9.78 1.54 -17.34
C LYS A 17 -9.90 0.21 -16.58
N GLY A 18 -8.80 -0.25 -16.01
CA GLY A 18 -8.73 -1.49 -15.26
C GLY A 18 -9.09 -1.30 -13.78
N GLN A 19 -9.59 -2.35 -13.15
CA GLN A 19 -9.73 -2.38 -11.70
C GLN A 19 -8.42 -2.86 -11.08
N TYR A 20 -7.47 -1.93 -10.95
CA TYR A 20 -6.21 -2.18 -10.25
C TYR A 20 -6.44 -2.18 -8.75
N LEU A 21 -6.04 -3.26 -8.09
CA LEU A 21 -6.30 -3.47 -6.67
C LEU A 21 -5.60 -2.44 -5.78
N GLY A 22 -4.37 -2.03 -6.11
CA GLY A 22 -3.64 -1.01 -5.36
C GLY A 22 -4.34 0.35 -5.40
N ASP A 23 -4.61 0.87 -6.61
CA ASP A 23 -5.35 2.12 -6.84
C ASP A 23 -6.73 2.07 -6.20
N GLY A 24 -7.42 0.95 -6.42
CA GLY A 24 -8.75 0.70 -5.93
C GLY A 24 -8.83 0.63 -4.41
N SER A 25 -7.78 0.18 -3.72
CA SER A 25 -7.75 0.12 -2.25
C SER A 25 -7.92 1.50 -1.62
N TYR A 26 -7.20 2.49 -2.13
CA TYR A 26 -7.32 3.88 -1.66
C TYR A 26 -8.62 4.53 -2.13
N THR A 27 -8.96 4.32 -3.40
CA THR A 27 -10.16 4.88 -4.02
C THR A 27 -11.43 4.37 -3.36
N SER A 28 -11.53 3.05 -3.09
CA SER A 28 -12.71 2.45 -2.45
C SER A 28 -12.89 2.94 -1.02
N THR A 29 -11.79 3.09 -0.28
CA THR A 29 -11.84 3.64 1.08
C THR A 29 -12.34 5.08 1.08
N ALA A 30 -11.78 5.94 0.22
CA ALA A 30 -12.25 7.32 0.06
C ALA A 30 -13.72 7.39 -0.41
N HIS A 31 -14.12 6.52 -1.34
CA HIS A 31 -15.49 6.41 -1.81
C HIS A 31 -16.45 6.01 -0.68
N ALA A 32 -16.09 5.00 0.10
CA ALA A 32 -16.93 4.54 1.20
C ALA A 32 -17.08 5.61 2.30
N ILE A 33 -16.02 6.35 2.64
CA ILE A 33 -16.09 7.49 3.57
C ILE A 33 -17.07 8.55 3.07
N LEU A 34 -17.05 8.90 1.79
CA LEU A 34 -17.88 9.95 1.22
C LEU A 34 -19.34 9.54 0.98
N THR A 35 -19.61 8.25 0.77
CA THR A 35 -20.95 7.74 0.41
C THR A 35 -21.64 6.99 1.55
N GLY A 36 -20.89 6.53 2.55
CA GLY A 36 -21.37 5.61 3.58
C GLY A 36 -21.66 4.20 3.07
N LYS A 37 -21.10 3.80 1.90
CA LYS A 37 -21.36 2.51 1.25
C LYS A 37 -20.08 1.74 0.99
N THR A 38 -20.06 0.45 1.29
CA THR A 38 -18.92 -0.46 1.11
C THR A 38 -19.09 -1.46 -0.04
N ASP A 39 -20.24 -1.46 -0.72
CA ASP A 39 -20.58 -2.41 -1.80
C ASP A 39 -19.54 -2.46 -2.93
N MET A 40 -19.01 -1.31 -3.34
CA MET A 40 -17.97 -1.25 -4.38
C MET A 40 -16.61 -1.77 -3.89
N MET A 41 -16.28 -1.57 -2.63
CA MET A 41 -15.07 -2.13 -1.99
C MET A 41 -15.20 -3.66 -1.89
N GLU A 42 -16.32 -4.17 -1.43
CA GLU A 42 -16.63 -5.60 -1.33
C GLU A 42 -16.58 -6.28 -2.71
N LYS A 43 -17.17 -5.66 -3.73
CA LYS A 43 -17.10 -6.14 -5.11
C LYS A 43 -15.66 -6.20 -5.62
N MET A 44 -14.84 -5.19 -5.35
CA MET A 44 -13.43 -5.19 -5.75
C MET A 44 -12.64 -6.31 -5.06
N ILE A 45 -12.82 -6.49 -3.76
CA ILE A 45 -12.18 -7.59 -3.01
C ILE A 45 -12.62 -8.95 -3.59
N THR A 46 -13.92 -9.12 -3.87
CA THR A 46 -14.47 -10.35 -4.45
C THR A 46 -13.86 -10.62 -5.83
N ASN A 47 -13.83 -9.62 -6.71
CA ASN A 47 -13.23 -9.75 -8.04
C ASN A 47 -11.74 -10.17 -7.98
N ALA A 48 -10.99 -9.65 -7.01
CA ALA A 48 -9.60 -10.04 -6.81
C ALA A 48 -9.49 -11.49 -6.30
N LEU A 49 -10.23 -11.86 -5.27
CA LEU A 49 -10.24 -13.21 -4.69
C LEU A 49 -10.70 -14.27 -5.69
N ASP A 50 -11.63 -13.93 -6.58
CA ASP A 50 -12.12 -14.83 -7.61
C ASP A 50 -11.06 -15.15 -8.68
N THR A 51 -9.95 -14.41 -8.75
CA THR A 51 -8.83 -14.75 -9.64
C THR A 51 -7.96 -15.90 -9.13
N ALA A 52 -8.24 -16.43 -7.94
CA ALA A 52 -7.50 -17.55 -7.34
C ALA A 52 -7.51 -18.82 -8.21
N PHE A 53 -8.47 -18.98 -9.13
CA PHE A 53 -8.48 -20.10 -10.08
C PHE A 53 -7.41 -19.96 -11.19
N ILE A 54 -6.85 -18.75 -11.38
CA ILE A 54 -5.76 -18.46 -12.34
C ILE A 54 -4.41 -18.66 -11.65
N THR A 55 -4.25 -18.00 -10.50
CA THR A 55 -3.05 -18.10 -9.66
C THR A 55 -3.42 -17.96 -8.18
N PRO A 56 -2.86 -18.78 -7.28
CA PRO A 56 -3.19 -18.69 -5.86
C PRO A 56 -2.72 -17.38 -5.21
N THR A 57 -1.79 -16.67 -5.85
CA THR A 57 -1.28 -15.36 -5.43
C THR A 57 -2.06 -14.18 -6.02
N LEU A 58 -3.14 -14.44 -6.70
CA LEU A 58 -4.12 -13.54 -7.30
C LEU A 58 -3.59 -12.64 -8.42
N MET A 59 -4.48 -12.31 -9.34
CA MET A 59 -4.32 -11.22 -10.31
C MET A 59 -4.76 -9.90 -9.68
N THR A 60 -4.03 -8.85 -9.94
CA THR A 60 -4.21 -7.54 -9.30
C THR A 60 -4.96 -6.52 -10.13
N CYS A 61 -5.27 -6.85 -11.38
CA CYS A 61 -6.13 -6.07 -12.24
C CYS A 61 -7.25 -6.96 -12.76
N SER A 62 -8.45 -6.87 -12.19
CA SER A 62 -9.61 -7.68 -12.57
C SER A 62 -10.92 -6.97 -12.19
N PRO A 63 -11.79 -6.68 -13.18
CA PRO A 63 -11.60 -6.89 -14.63
C PRO A 63 -10.69 -5.85 -15.28
N CYS A 64 -9.99 -6.26 -16.33
CA CYS A 64 -9.20 -5.37 -17.17
C CYS A 64 -8.88 -5.99 -18.55
N ALA A 65 -8.21 -5.23 -19.42
CA ALA A 65 -7.82 -5.70 -20.75
C ALA A 65 -6.67 -6.72 -20.70
N PHE A 66 -5.80 -6.65 -19.70
CA PHE A 66 -4.77 -7.63 -19.42
C PHE A 66 -4.57 -7.78 -17.91
N MET A 67 -4.22 -8.97 -17.48
CA MET A 67 -4.03 -9.28 -16.08
C MET A 67 -2.56 -9.19 -15.68
N GLN A 68 -2.31 -8.67 -14.48
CA GLN A 68 -0.98 -8.54 -13.90
C GLN A 68 -0.93 -9.09 -12.48
N GLU A 69 0.22 -9.60 -12.11
CA GLU A 69 0.57 -9.94 -10.74
C GLU A 69 1.48 -8.85 -10.17
N ILE A 70 0.98 -8.09 -9.21
CA ILE A 70 1.73 -7.05 -8.48
C ILE A 70 1.67 -7.40 -7.01
N ALA A 71 2.81 -7.73 -6.42
CA ALA A 71 2.85 -8.36 -5.10
C ALA A 71 2.29 -7.46 -3.99
N GLU A 72 2.67 -6.18 -3.95
CA GLU A 72 2.20 -5.24 -2.94
C GLU A 72 0.68 -5.08 -2.95
N TYR A 73 0.06 -5.08 -4.13
CA TYR A 73 -1.38 -4.90 -4.29
C TYR A 73 -2.17 -6.01 -3.61
N VAL A 74 -1.69 -7.25 -3.74
CA VAL A 74 -2.31 -8.41 -3.11
C VAL A 74 -2.10 -8.38 -1.59
N LEU A 75 -0.89 -8.04 -1.15
CA LEU A 75 -0.56 -7.97 0.27
C LEU A 75 -1.29 -6.84 1.01
N MET A 76 -1.90 -5.88 0.31
CA MET A 76 -2.80 -4.87 0.88
C MET A 76 -4.21 -5.40 1.20
N LEU A 77 -4.64 -6.53 0.62
CA LEU A 77 -6.03 -7.02 0.76
C LEU A 77 -6.49 -7.23 2.21
N PRO A 78 -5.69 -7.82 3.11
CA PRO A 78 -6.12 -7.96 4.50
C PRO A 78 -6.36 -6.62 5.21
N ALA A 79 -5.52 -5.60 4.95
CA ALA A 79 -5.72 -4.26 5.50
C ALA A 79 -6.96 -3.59 4.91
N LEU A 80 -7.22 -3.77 3.61
CA LEU A 80 -8.44 -3.30 2.97
C LEU A 80 -9.70 -3.96 3.56
N MET A 81 -9.64 -5.26 3.89
CA MET A 81 -10.73 -5.95 4.59
C MET A 81 -10.98 -5.38 5.99
N LEU A 82 -9.94 -4.97 6.72
CA LEU A 82 -10.12 -4.26 8.00
C LEU A 82 -10.82 -2.92 7.82
N SER A 83 -10.48 -2.18 6.77
CA SER A 83 -11.16 -0.93 6.40
C SER A 83 -12.64 -1.18 6.07
N GLN A 84 -12.94 -2.27 5.35
CA GLN A 84 -14.31 -2.68 5.04
C GLN A 84 -15.10 -2.98 6.33
N ILE A 85 -14.56 -3.76 7.26
CA ILE A 85 -15.20 -4.05 8.54
C ILE A 85 -15.52 -2.76 9.31
N LYS A 86 -14.57 -1.82 9.35
CA LYS A 86 -14.74 -0.56 10.07
C LYS A 86 -15.82 0.32 9.43
N LEU A 87 -15.80 0.44 8.11
CA LEU A 87 -16.71 1.30 7.34
C LEU A 87 -18.14 0.74 7.29
N SER A 88 -18.30 -0.59 7.17
CA SER A 88 -19.60 -1.25 7.15
C SER A 88 -20.21 -1.43 8.55
N GLY A 89 -19.37 -1.49 9.59
CA GLY A 89 -19.77 -1.88 10.93
C GLY A 89 -20.14 -3.37 11.07
N SER A 90 -19.91 -4.21 10.03
CA SER A 90 -20.19 -5.66 10.03
C SER A 90 -18.93 -6.47 9.76
N THR A 91 -18.90 -7.69 10.31
CA THR A 91 -17.86 -8.69 10.06
C THR A 91 -18.30 -9.80 9.11
N ASP A 92 -19.52 -9.76 8.57
CA ASP A 92 -20.10 -10.84 7.78
C ASP A 92 -19.30 -11.10 6.50
N PHE A 93 -19.03 -10.06 5.72
CA PHE A 93 -18.23 -10.16 4.50
C PHE A 93 -16.80 -10.67 4.77
N ALA A 94 -16.18 -10.22 5.86
CA ALA A 94 -14.88 -10.73 6.25
C ALA A 94 -14.92 -12.19 6.68
N ARG A 95 -15.98 -12.62 7.38
CA ARG A 95 -16.17 -14.02 7.78
C ARG A 95 -16.28 -14.96 6.58
N GLU A 96 -17.04 -14.55 5.56
CA GLU A 96 -17.20 -15.32 4.32
C GLU A 96 -15.90 -15.47 3.53
N ASN A 97 -15.00 -14.48 3.61
CA ASN A 97 -13.80 -14.43 2.80
C ASN A 97 -12.48 -14.68 3.57
N PHE A 98 -12.54 -14.89 4.89
CA PHE A 98 -11.35 -15.07 5.74
C PHE A 98 -10.45 -16.22 5.25
N SER A 99 -11.03 -17.38 4.95
CA SER A 99 -10.28 -18.55 4.47
C SER A 99 -9.62 -18.32 3.12
N LYS A 100 -10.24 -17.53 2.24
CA LYS A 100 -9.64 -17.14 0.95
C LYS A 100 -8.44 -16.21 1.15
N LEU A 101 -8.56 -15.21 2.05
CA LEU A 101 -7.45 -14.33 2.39
C LEU A 101 -6.28 -15.11 3.04
N ALA A 102 -6.58 -16.05 3.94
CA ALA A 102 -5.55 -16.90 4.54
C ALA A 102 -4.83 -17.73 3.48
N ALA A 103 -5.58 -18.35 2.55
CA ALA A 103 -5.01 -19.14 1.46
C ALA A 103 -4.06 -18.33 0.55
N VAL A 104 -4.35 -17.07 0.32
CA VAL A 104 -3.46 -16.17 -0.44
C VAL A 104 -2.12 -16.01 0.30
N LEU A 105 -2.14 -15.73 1.61
CA LEU A 105 -0.92 -15.59 2.39
C LEU A 105 -0.16 -16.92 2.53
N ASP A 106 -0.89 -18.04 2.60
CA ASP A 106 -0.30 -19.39 2.58
C ASP A 106 0.45 -19.65 1.26
N ALA A 107 -0.09 -19.17 0.12
CA ALA A 107 0.56 -19.28 -1.18
C ALA A 107 1.86 -18.44 -1.21
N TYR A 108 1.82 -17.18 -0.78
CA TYR A 108 3.04 -16.35 -0.67
C TYR A 108 4.09 -17.00 0.24
N LYS A 109 3.65 -17.56 1.38
CA LYS A 109 4.53 -18.26 2.30
C LYS A 109 5.16 -19.51 1.66
N ALA A 110 4.37 -20.32 0.97
CA ALA A 110 4.85 -21.57 0.38
C ALA A 110 5.82 -21.33 -0.78
N GLU A 111 5.58 -20.30 -1.60
CA GLU A 111 6.34 -20.03 -2.80
C GLU A 111 7.60 -19.19 -2.54
N TYR A 112 7.49 -18.16 -1.69
CA TYR A 112 8.52 -17.13 -1.58
C TYR A 112 9.16 -16.98 -0.20
N GLU A 113 8.53 -17.48 0.89
CA GLU A 113 9.09 -17.27 2.21
C GLU A 113 10.28 -18.18 2.49
N ARG A 114 11.38 -17.58 2.90
CA ARG A 114 12.57 -18.24 3.45
C ARG A 114 13.01 -17.48 4.70
N ASP A 115 13.17 -18.19 5.79
CA ASP A 115 13.61 -17.60 7.06
C ASP A 115 12.81 -16.33 7.43
N CYS A 116 11.47 -16.42 7.36
CA CYS A 116 10.53 -15.35 7.71
C CYS A 116 10.54 -14.11 6.80
N LEU A 117 11.20 -14.10 5.66
CA LEU A 117 11.16 -13.05 4.64
C LEU A 117 10.78 -13.61 3.28
N LEU A 118 10.20 -12.78 2.42
CA LEU A 118 9.94 -13.08 1.03
C LEU A 118 11.18 -12.84 0.18
N TYR A 119 11.52 -13.79 -0.68
CA TYR A 119 12.67 -13.78 -1.59
C TYR A 119 12.27 -14.13 -3.01
N ASP A 120 13.04 -13.63 -3.96
CA ASP A 120 13.04 -14.05 -5.35
C ASP A 120 11.65 -14.06 -5.99
N LEU A 121 10.87 -13.00 -5.77
CA LEU A 121 9.53 -12.89 -6.34
C LEU A 121 9.60 -12.80 -7.87
N ASP A 122 8.84 -13.66 -8.53
CA ASP A 122 8.63 -13.63 -9.98
C ASP A 122 7.45 -12.73 -10.39
N LYS A 123 7.01 -11.91 -9.47
CA LYS A 123 5.93 -10.92 -9.62
C LYS A 123 6.49 -9.52 -9.67
N TRP A 124 5.78 -8.63 -10.33
CA TRP A 124 6.17 -7.24 -10.31
C TRP A 124 6.04 -6.65 -8.89
N CYS A 125 7.13 -6.05 -8.41
CA CYS A 125 7.14 -5.24 -7.20
C CYS A 125 7.19 -3.77 -7.62
N VAL A 126 6.14 -3.02 -7.29
CA VAL A 126 6.00 -1.63 -7.73
C VAL A 126 6.76 -0.67 -6.81
N VAL A 127 6.80 -0.93 -5.51
CA VAL A 127 7.28 -0.02 -4.46
C VAL A 127 6.55 1.31 -4.49
N ASP A 128 6.68 2.07 -5.57
CA ASP A 128 5.90 3.29 -5.84
C ASP A 128 5.75 3.52 -7.35
N TRP A 129 4.78 4.34 -7.76
CA TRP A 129 4.48 4.63 -9.14
C TRP A 129 4.17 6.11 -9.37
N PRO A 130 4.80 6.76 -10.36
CA PRO A 130 5.75 6.20 -11.34
C PRO A 130 7.09 5.81 -10.72
N LYS A 131 7.83 4.95 -11.43
CA LYS A 131 9.10 4.36 -10.95
C LYS A 131 10.18 5.38 -10.60
N GLU A 132 10.11 6.58 -11.17
CA GLU A 132 11.01 7.69 -10.90
C GLU A 132 10.81 8.26 -9.48
N ALA A 133 9.64 8.04 -8.87
CA ALA A 133 9.27 8.55 -7.55
C ALA A 133 9.58 7.54 -6.41
N ARG A 134 10.68 6.82 -6.51
CA ARG A 134 11.11 5.80 -5.53
C ARG A 134 12.31 6.23 -4.67
N ASP A 135 12.68 7.51 -4.71
CA ASP A 135 13.84 8.05 -3.96
C ASP A 135 15.14 7.26 -4.21
N GLY A 136 15.36 6.80 -5.44
CA GLY A 136 16.53 5.99 -5.78
C GLY A 136 16.57 4.60 -5.15
N TYR A 137 15.41 4.03 -4.79
CA TYR A 137 15.29 2.72 -4.16
C TYR A 137 16.25 1.68 -4.77
N ASN A 138 17.16 1.18 -3.97
CA ASN A 138 18.30 0.37 -4.43
C ASN A 138 18.00 -1.13 -4.33
N PHE A 139 17.12 -1.61 -5.21
CA PHE A 139 16.83 -3.02 -5.46
C PHE A 139 16.33 -3.17 -6.90
N ASP A 140 16.66 -4.27 -7.58
CA ASP A 140 16.20 -4.50 -8.95
C ASP A 140 14.72 -4.90 -8.99
N LEU A 141 13.88 -3.96 -9.40
CA LEU A 141 12.43 -4.10 -9.52
C LEU A 141 11.97 -4.25 -10.97
N THR A 142 12.82 -4.75 -11.85
CA THR A 142 12.49 -4.85 -13.28
C THR A 142 11.32 -5.81 -13.51
N GLU A 143 10.24 -5.30 -14.08
CA GLU A 143 9.05 -6.07 -14.46
C GLU A 143 9.40 -7.23 -15.41
N GLY A 144 8.75 -8.37 -15.20
CA GLY A 144 8.92 -9.57 -16.04
C GLY A 144 10.15 -10.40 -15.74
N ARG A 145 10.88 -10.10 -14.66
CA ARG A 145 12.00 -10.92 -14.16
C ARG A 145 11.79 -11.27 -12.69
N VAL A 146 12.39 -12.40 -12.29
CA VAL A 146 12.52 -12.71 -10.87
C VAL A 146 13.45 -11.68 -10.23
N ALA A 147 12.97 -10.96 -9.24
CA ALA A 147 13.76 -10.06 -8.41
C ALA A 147 14.62 -10.91 -7.47
N VAL A 148 15.92 -11.05 -7.78
CA VAL A 148 16.84 -11.91 -7.00
C VAL A 148 17.14 -11.30 -5.64
N GLY A 149 16.82 -12.02 -4.57
CA GLY A 149 17.03 -11.60 -3.19
C GLY A 149 15.76 -11.11 -2.50
N THR A 150 15.93 -10.26 -1.51
CA THR A 150 14.86 -9.73 -0.67
C THR A 150 15.00 -8.23 -0.48
N HIS A 151 13.88 -7.51 -0.28
CA HIS A 151 13.90 -6.07 -0.06
C HIS A 151 12.88 -5.63 1.00
N SER A 152 13.12 -4.46 1.60
CA SER A 152 12.40 -4.01 2.80
C SER A 152 10.91 -3.75 2.55
N VAL A 153 10.55 -3.07 1.46
CA VAL A 153 9.17 -2.66 1.22
C VAL A 153 8.22 -3.85 1.08
N ILE A 154 8.59 -4.86 0.28
CA ILE A 154 7.71 -6.04 0.10
C ILE A 154 7.53 -6.81 1.41
N ASN A 155 8.58 -6.89 2.23
CA ASN A 155 8.50 -7.56 3.52
C ASN A 155 7.72 -6.76 4.56
N ALA A 156 7.75 -5.43 4.51
CA ALA A 156 6.87 -4.59 5.32
C ALA A 156 5.40 -4.81 4.94
N TYR A 157 5.07 -4.90 3.64
CA TYR A 157 3.72 -5.28 3.18
C TYR A 157 3.32 -6.68 3.63
N TYR A 158 4.23 -7.66 3.58
CA TYR A 158 3.94 -9.01 4.04
C TYR A 158 3.65 -9.07 5.55
N ILE A 159 4.45 -8.40 6.37
CA ILE A 159 4.20 -8.27 7.82
C ILE A 159 2.86 -7.56 8.08
N CYS A 160 2.58 -6.48 7.35
CA CYS A 160 1.30 -5.77 7.41
C CYS A 160 0.12 -6.72 7.12
N ALA A 161 0.22 -7.54 6.06
CA ALA A 161 -0.81 -8.51 5.69
C ALA A 161 -1.06 -9.55 6.81
N VAL A 162 0.00 -10.07 7.42
CA VAL A 162 -0.11 -11.02 8.54
C VAL A 162 -0.74 -10.35 9.77
N LYS A 163 -0.30 -9.15 10.15
CA LYS A 163 -0.90 -8.37 11.25
C LYS A 163 -2.38 -8.09 10.99
N ALA A 164 -2.73 -7.68 9.78
CA ALA A 164 -4.12 -7.41 9.39
C ALA A 164 -4.98 -8.68 9.49
N LEU A 165 -4.50 -9.80 8.97
CA LEU A 165 -5.24 -11.07 9.05
C LEU A 165 -5.42 -11.54 10.50
N ASN A 166 -4.43 -11.34 11.36
CA ASN A 166 -4.54 -11.60 12.80
C ASN A 166 -5.60 -10.71 13.46
N LYS A 167 -5.66 -9.43 13.12
CA LYS A 167 -6.70 -8.51 13.61
C LYS A 167 -8.10 -8.92 13.13
N ILE A 168 -8.23 -9.37 11.88
CA ILE A 168 -9.51 -9.91 11.36
C ILE A 168 -9.87 -11.16 12.13
N ALA A 169 -8.97 -12.13 12.30
CA ALA A 169 -9.21 -13.36 13.08
C ALA A 169 -9.73 -13.03 14.48
N LYS A 170 -9.08 -12.09 15.17
CA LYS A 170 -9.52 -11.61 16.49
C LYS A 170 -10.95 -11.04 16.48
N LYS A 171 -11.29 -10.21 15.49
CA LYS A 171 -12.65 -9.65 15.34
C LYS A 171 -13.69 -10.72 15.04
N LEU A 172 -13.29 -11.82 14.40
CA LEU A 172 -14.15 -12.98 14.10
C LEU A 172 -14.22 -14.02 15.22
N GLY A 173 -13.44 -13.87 16.29
CA GLY A 173 -13.32 -14.86 17.37
C GLY A 173 -12.57 -16.14 16.95
N LEU A 174 -11.69 -16.03 15.95
CA LEU A 174 -10.85 -17.12 15.44
C LEU A 174 -9.45 -17.08 16.08
N PRO A 175 -8.71 -18.20 16.09
CA PRO A 175 -7.29 -18.20 16.41
C PRO A 175 -6.52 -17.25 15.50
N ALA A 176 -5.40 -16.70 16.00
CA ALA A 176 -4.49 -15.92 15.15
C ALA A 176 -4.02 -16.77 13.96
N TYR A 177 -3.92 -16.15 12.79
CA TYR A 177 -3.43 -16.81 11.58
C TYR A 177 -1.98 -17.28 11.76
N ARG A 178 -1.14 -16.40 12.32
CA ARG A 178 0.29 -16.68 12.52
C ARG A 178 0.88 -15.78 13.59
N ASP A 179 1.89 -16.29 14.34
CA ASP A 179 2.73 -15.42 15.16
C ASP A 179 3.55 -14.48 14.25
N GLU A 180 3.41 -13.18 14.46
CA GLU A 180 4.08 -12.13 13.67
C GLU A 180 5.48 -11.79 14.20
N LYS A 181 5.78 -12.15 15.46
CA LYS A 181 7.05 -11.78 16.09
C LYS A 181 8.29 -12.25 15.32
N PRO A 182 8.37 -13.53 14.85
CA PRO A 182 9.54 -13.98 14.09
C PRO A 182 9.76 -13.20 12.79
N LEU A 183 8.66 -12.77 12.12
CA LEU A 183 8.78 -11.95 10.91
C LEU A 183 9.34 -10.56 11.23
N VAL A 184 8.84 -9.92 12.29
CA VAL A 184 9.31 -8.61 12.74
C VAL A 184 10.77 -8.67 13.17
N ASP A 185 11.15 -9.66 14.01
CA ASP A 185 12.52 -9.82 14.47
C ASP A 185 13.48 -10.02 13.28
N LYS A 186 13.07 -10.83 12.29
CA LYS A 186 13.88 -11.06 11.09
C LYS A 186 13.97 -9.82 10.20
N TYR A 187 12.86 -9.08 10.03
CA TYR A 187 12.85 -7.81 9.30
C TYR A 187 13.85 -6.81 9.91
N LEU A 188 13.77 -6.61 11.22
CA LEU A 188 14.67 -5.72 11.94
C LEU A 188 16.14 -6.15 11.80
N SER A 189 16.45 -7.42 12.02
CA SER A 189 17.82 -7.91 11.92
C SER A 189 18.40 -7.84 10.50
N THR A 190 17.54 -7.73 9.48
CA THR A 190 17.97 -7.73 8.08
C THR A 190 18.08 -6.31 7.50
N PHE A 191 17.10 -5.44 7.80
CA PHE A 191 16.97 -4.15 7.13
C PHE A 191 17.26 -2.95 8.02
N PHE A 192 17.20 -3.07 9.36
CA PHE A 192 17.46 -1.95 10.24
C PHE A 192 18.96 -1.64 10.33
N ASP A 193 19.31 -0.39 10.10
CA ASP A 193 20.64 0.15 10.26
C ASP A 193 20.72 0.90 11.61
N SER A 194 21.33 0.28 12.59
CA SER A 194 21.44 0.85 13.96
C SER A 194 22.34 2.08 14.05
N ASP A 195 23.25 2.29 13.09
CA ASP A 195 24.14 3.46 13.09
C ASP A 195 23.44 4.68 12.49
N ALA A 196 22.57 4.44 11.49
CA ALA A 196 21.78 5.49 10.83
C ALA A 196 20.43 5.72 11.51
N HIS A 197 19.93 4.80 12.32
CA HIS A 197 18.54 4.72 12.81
C HIS A 197 17.53 4.85 11.67
N LEU A 198 17.75 4.10 10.59
CA LEU A 198 16.94 4.05 9.38
C LEU A 198 16.90 2.63 8.82
N PHE A 199 16.04 2.40 7.81
CA PHE A 199 15.92 1.11 7.14
C PHE A 199 16.58 1.15 5.76
N ARG A 200 17.39 0.12 5.49
CA ARG A 200 18.02 -0.13 4.17
C ARG A 200 16.99 -0.68 3.19
N ASP A 201 17.22 -0.44 1.90
CA ASP A 201 16.34 -0.92 0.83
C ASP A 201 16.43 -2.45 0.67
N ALA A 202 17.65 -2.99 0.79
CA ALA A 202 17.95 -4.41 0.71
C ALA A 202 19.14 -4.76 1.64
N PRO A 203 19.41 -6.04 1.96
CA PRO A 203 20.49 -6.42 2.86
C PRO A 203 21.87 -5.91 2.45
N GLU A 204 22.16 -5.91 1.13
CA GLU A 204 23.44 -5.46 0.57
C GLU A 204 23.48 -3.96 0.26
N SER A 205 22.38 -3.26 0.46
CA SER A 205 22.28 -1.82 0.21
C SER A 205 22.76 -1.02 1.42
N SER A 206 23.50 0.06 1.16
CA SER A 206 23.75 1.14 2.14
C SER A 206 22.79 2.33 1.95
N HIS A 207 21.86 2.24 1.01
CA HIS A 207 20.88 3.29 0.73
C HIS A 207 19.64 3.15 1.63
N HIS A 208 19.14 4.29 2.12
CA HIS A 208 17.98 4.39 2.99
C HIS A 208 16.91 5.22 2.28
N ALA A 209 16.21 4.62 1.32
CA ALA A 209 15.17 5.30 0.56
C ALA A 209 13.96 5.69 1.42
N LEU A 210 13.26 6.74 1.01
CA LEU A 210 11.98 7.10 1.64
C LEU A 210 10.96 5.93 1.66
N PRO A 211 10.79 5.12 0.59
CA PRO A 211 9.92 3.95 0.62
C PRO A 211 10.18 2.96 1.76
N SER A 212 11.43 2.58 1.99
CA SER A 212 11.81 1.66 3.06
C SER A 212 11.37 2.19 4.43
N ASN A 213 11.61 3.45 4.65
CA ASN A 213 11.42 4.14 5.91
C ASN A 213 9.94 4.50 6.15
N ALA A 214 9.24 5.02 5.15
CA ALA A 214 7.81 5.32 5.24
C ALA A 214 6.98 4.07 5.52
N MET A 215 7.30 2.94 4.86
CA MET A 215 6.62 1.67 5.12
C MET A 215 6.91 1.13 6.53
N ALA A 216 8.15 1.20 7.00
CA ALA A 216 8.49 0.77 8.35
C ALA A 216 7.71 1.58 9.41
N LEU A 217 7.62 2.90 9.25
CA LEU A 217 6.83 3.76 10.13
C LEU A 217 5.33 3.43 10.06
N ALA A 218 4.79 3.28 8.85
CA ALA A 218 3.37 3.00 8.62
C ALA A 218 2.92 1.66 9.22
N VAL A 219 3.76 0.62 9.15
CA VAL A 219 3.47 -0.72 9.68
C VAL A 219 3.82 -0.86 11.17
N GLY A 220 4.49 0.16 11.76
CA GLY A 220 4.92 0.14 13.16
C GLY A 220 6.06 -0.84 13.40
N LEU A 221 7.11 -0.77 12.58
CA LEU A 221 8.31 -1.62 12.66
C LEU A 221 9.52 -0.87 13.25
N CYS A 222 9.38 0.41 13.60
CA CYS A 222 10.48 1.18 14.20
C CYS A 222 10.82 0.65 15.59
N PRO A 223 12.09 0.32 15.87
CA PRO A 223 12.48 -0.28 17.14
C PRO A 223 12.50 0.72 18.30
N ASP A 224 12.68 2.00 18.01
CA ASP A 224 12.84 3.07 19.00
C ASP A 224 12.30 4.42 18.49
N ASP A 225 12.24 5.39 19.41
CA ASP A 225 11.72 6.73 19.10
C ASP A 225 12.70 7.55 18.24
N GLU A 226 14.00 7.33 18.34
CA GLU A 226 14.99 8.02 17.50
C GLU A 226 14.80 7.65 16.03
N THR A 227 14.59 6.38 15.74
CA THR A 227 14.23 5.90 14.38
C THR A 227 12.97 6.56 13.86
N LYS A 228 11.93 6.68 14.68
CA LYS A 228 10.68 7.35 14.28
C LYS A 228 10.92 8.82 13.93
N GLU A 229 11.63 9.56 14.78
CA GLU A 229 11.92 10.98 14.54
C GLU A 229 12.78 11.19 13.29
N ASN A 230 13.77 10.33 13.04
CA ASN A 230 14.58 10.40 11.82
C ASN A 230 13.75 10.17 10.56
N ILE A 231 12.81 9.21 10.60
CA ILE A 231 11.91 8.96 9.47
C ILE A 231 10.93 10.12 9.29
N ILE A 232 10.36 10.66 10.35
CA ILE A 232 9.46 11.82 10.29
C ILE A 232 10.20 13.03 9.68
N ALA A 233 11.44 13.29 10.11
CA ALA A 233 12.28 14.34 9.53
C ALA A 233 12.58 14.07 8.04
N MET A 234 12.86 12.81 7.67
CA MET A 234 13.04 12.41 6.27
C MET A 234 11.80 12.70 5.44
N ILE A 235 10.60 12.29 5.89
CA ILE A 235 9.33 12.56 5.21
C ILE A 235 9.14 14.06 4.98
N GLY A 236 9.43 14.88 6.00
CA GLY A 236 9.28 16.34 5.94
C GLY A 236 10.31 17.06 5.05
N SER A 237 11.45 16.44 4.78
CA SER A 237 12.56 17.06 4.02
C SER A 237 12.62 16.64 2.56
N LYS A 238 12.05 15.47 2.19
CA LYS A 238 12.11 14.96 0.83
C LYS A 238 11.11 15.67 -0.10
N PRO A 239 11.54 16.06 -1.30
CA PRO A 239 10.65 16.68 -2.27
C PRO A 239 9.60 15.70 -2.81
N ALA A 240 8.56 16.21 -3.45
CA ALA A 240 7.44 15.43 -3.98
C ALA A 240 7.87 14.33 -4.96
N GLU A 241 8.97 14.54 -5.67
CA GLU A 241 9.53 13.58 -6.61
C GLU A 241 10.07 12.29 -5.97
N CYS A 242 10.31 12.28 -4.66
CA CYS A 242 10.82 11.11 -3.94
C CYS A 242 9.72 10.13 -3.52
N SER A 243 8.43 10.49 -3.64
CA SER A 243 7.31 9.63 -3.36
C SER A 243 6.11 9.96 -4.23
N ALA A 244 5.43 8.93 -4.71
CA ALA A 244 4.16 9.08 -5.40
C ALA A 244 3.01 8.55 -4.51
N PHE A 245 1.97 7.96 -5.07
CA PHE A 245 0.77 7.72 -4.29
C PHE A 245 0.91 6.63 -3.21
N PHE A 246 1.69 5.57 -3.44
CA PHE A 246 1.87 4.52 -2.42
C PHE A 246 2.67 5.03 -1.23
N MET A 247 3.82 5.64 -1.49
CA MET A 247 4.72 6.04 -0.41
C MET A 247 4.29 7.35 0.25
N THR A 248 3.58 8.22 -0.46
CA THR A 248 2.90 9.36 0.18
C THR A 248 1.78 8.88 1.11
N PHE A 249 1.00 7.87 0.69
CA PHE A 249 -0.01 7.27 1.56
C PHE A 249 0.63 6.63 2.79
N ALA A 250 1.68 5.81 2.62
CA ALA A 250 2.42 5.22 3.73
C ALA A 250 2.98 6.28 4.69
N SER A 251 3.56 7.38 4.14
CA SER A 251 4.04 8.51 4.94
C SER A 251 2.93 9.13 5.79
N LEU A 252 1.77 9.40 5.19
CA LEU A 252 0.62 9.96 5.90
C LEU A 252 0.10 9.01 6.99
N VAL A 253 0.05 7.70 6.72
CA VAL A 253 -0.34 6.69 7.72
C VAL A 253 0.67 6.65 8.87
N GLY A 254 1.96 6.64 8.57
CA GLY A 254 3.02 6.66 9.57
C GLY A 254 2.95 7.92 10.46
N LEU A 255 2.81 9.08 9.84
CA LEU A 255 2.64 10.35 10.56
C LEU A 255 1.39 10.33 11.46
N ARG A 256 0.27 9.81 10.99
CA ARG A 256 -0.97 9.69 11.78
C ARG A 256 -0.78 8.74 12.96
N ARG A 257 -0.08 7.61 12.76
CA ARG A 257 0.24 6.65 13.82
C ARG A 257 1.03 7.28 14.96
N GLU A 258 1.94 8.19 14.63
CA GLU A 258 2.77 8.91 15.60
C GLU A 258 2.16 10.24 16.07
N GLY A 259 0.89 10.54 15.71
CA GLY A 259 0.17 11.75 16.15
C GLY A 259 0.71 13.05 15.54
N ARG A 260 1.31 13.01 14.36
CA ARG A 260 1.96 14.13 13.68
C ARG A 260 1.01 14.89 12.76
N GLU A 261 -0.05 15.44 13.30
CA GLU A 261 -1.11 16.13 12.52
C GLU A 261 -0.61 17.36 11.76
N GLU A 262 0.35 18.10 12.31
CA GLU A 262 0.91 19.27 11.64
C GLU A 262 1.71 18.86 10.40
N GLU A 263 2.47 17.78 10.47
CA GLU A 263 3.23 17.23 9.36
C GLU A 263 2.31 16.68 8.27
N ILE A 264 1.20 16.05 8.63
CA ILE A 264 0.15 15.61 7.69
C ILE A 264 -0.39 16.82 6.93
N VAL A 265 -0.76 17.89 7.65
CA VAL A 265 -1.28 19.12 7.01
C VAL A 265 -0.24 19.76 6.10
N LYS A 266 1.04 19.78 6.48
CA LYS A 266 2.14 20.27 5.63
C LYS A 266 2.24 19.44 4.36
N LEU A 267 2.21 18.11 4.46
CA LEU A 267 2.32 17.20 3.31
C LEU A 267 1.12 17.34 2.35
N LEU A 268 -0.10 17.47 2.87
CA LEU A 268 -1.30 17.69 2.06
C LEU A 268 -1.31 19.07 1.36
N LYS A 269 -0.66 20.07 1.96
CA LYS A 269 -0.54 21.44 1.41
C LYS A 269 0.78 21.68 0.68
N ASP A 270 1.56 20.64 0.43
CA ASP A 270 2.83 20.74 -0.28
C ASP A 270 2.61 21.24 -1.73
N ASP A 271 3.40 22.24 -2.12
CA ASP A 271 3.29 22.90 -3.42
C ASP A 271 3.61 21.97 -4.60
N GLY A 272 4.38 20.91 -4.38
CA GLY A 272 4.76 19.92 -5.38
C GLY A 272 3.76 18.77 -5.55
N ARG A 273 2.71 18.68 -4.73
CA ARG A 273 1.75 17.56 -4.69
C ARG A 273 0.36 17.98 -5.22
N TRP A 274 -0.69 17.81 -4.44
CA TRP A 274 -2.08 18.16 -4.87
C TRP A 274 -2.22 19.61 -5.32
N LEU A 275 -1.51 20.55 -4.67
CA LEU A 275 -1.55 21.96 -5.08
C LEU A 275 -0.95 22.16 -6.48
N ASN A 276 0.09 21.39 -6.87
CA ASN A 276 0.60 21.44 -8.23
C ASN A 276 -0.45 20.99 -9.25
N MET A 277 -1.14 19.87 -8.99
CA MET A 277 -2.23 19.43 -9.88
C MET A 277 -3.29 20.51 -10.06
N LEU A 278 -3.70 21.19 -8.97
CA LEU A 278 -4.68 22.28 -9.02
C LEU A 278 -4.17 23.48 -9.85
N ARG A 279 -2.91 23.87 -9.69
CA ARG A 279 -2.28 24.96 -10.48
C ARG A 279 -2.22 24.61 -11.97
N GLU A 280 -2.05 23.34 -12.30
CA GLU A 280 -2.07 22.85 -13.67
C GLU A 280 -3.50 22.67 -14.23
N GLY A 281 -4.53 23.07 -13.47
CA GLY A 281 -5.94 23.05 -13.88
C GLY A 281 -6.63 21.71 -13.71
N ALA A 282 -6.20 20.90 -12.74
CA ALA A 282 -6.83 19.61 -12.47
C ALA A 282 -8.31 19.75 -12.10
N THR A 283 -9.16 18.96 -12.76
CA THR A 283 -10.57 18.72 -12.39
C THR A 283 -10.77 17.34 -11.76
N ALA A 284 -9.76 16.50 -11.85
CA ALA A 284 -9.59 15.22 -11.17
C ALA A 284 -8.12 15.05 -10.78
N THR A 285 -7.80 14.10 -9.90
CA THR A 285 -6.41 13.78 -9.61
C THR A 285 -5.72 13.17 -10.84
N PHE A 286 -4.41 13.42 -10.98
CA PHE A 286 -3.57 12.88 -12.04
C PHE A 286 -2.90 11.58 -11.58
N GLU A 287 -2.25 10.87 -12.48
CA GLU A 287 -1.46 9.66 -12.19
C GLU A 287 -0.09 9.98 -11.55
N ALA A 288 0.36 11.21 -11.66
CA ALA A 288 1.60 11.71 -11.05
C ALA A 288 1.37 13.14 -10.53
N TRP A 289 2.35 13.71 -9.80
CA TRP A 289 2.24 15.02 -9.19
C TRP A 289 2.20 16.22 -10.17
N GLY A 290 2.00 15.97 -11.47
CA GLY A 290 1.88 16.96 -12.54
C GLY A 290 1.77 16.31 -13.90
N LYS A 291 1.31 17.08 -14.91
CA LYS A 291 1.05 16.58 -16.28
C LYS A 291 2.27 15.92 -16.92
N ASP A 292 3.45 16.49 -16.66
CA ASP A 292 4.72 16.11 -17.29
C ASP A 292 5.64 15.31 -16.33
N LYS A 293 5.12 14.87 -15.16
CA LYS A 293 5.90 14.12 -14.16
C LYS A 293 6.00 12.62 -14.45
N LYS A 294 5.30 12.17 -15.47
CA LYS A 294 5.39 10.79 -16.00
C LYS A 294 5.07 10.83 -17.49
N TRP A 295 5.76 10.00 -18.28
CA TRP A 295 5.38 9.79 -19.67
C TRP A 295 3.93 9.26 -19.75
N ASN A 296 3.13 9.85 -20.62
CA ASN A 296 1.72 9.47 -20.79
C ASN A 296 0.90 9.50 -19.49
N THR A 297 1.08 10.54 -18.66
CA THR A 297 0.33 10.73 -17.41
C THR A 297 -1.17 10.79 -17.69
N SER A 298 -1.97 9.93 -17.04
CA SER A 298 -3.42 10.09 -17.01
C SER A 298 -3.78 11.33 -16.18
N LEU A 299 -4.65 12.19 -16.75
CA LEU A 299 -5.16 13.39 -16.07
C LEU A 299 -6.48 13.13 -15.34
N PHE A 300 -6.94 11.88 -15.35
CA PHE A 300 -8.07 11.41 -14.58
C PHE A 300 -7.74 10.05 -13.95
N HIS A 301 -7.04 10.08 -12.82
CA HIS A 301 -6.57 8.90 -12.11
C HIS A 301 -6.95 8.97 -10.63
N LEU A 302 -7.60 7.95 -10.10
CA LEU A 302 -8.29 8.07 -8.82
C LEU A 302 -7.43 7.82 -7.59
N CYS A 303 -6.24 7.26 -7.75
CA CYS A 303 -5.38 6.81 -6.65
C CYS A 303 -5.13 7.89 -5.57
N TYR A 304 -4.91 9.13 -5.98
CA TYR A 304 -4.66 10.25 -5.05
C TYR A 304 -5.91 10.77 -4.30
N ALA A 305 -7.09 10.16 -4.52
CA ALA A 305 -8.29 10.48 -3.76
C ALA A 305 -8.16 10.14 -2.25
N PHE A 306 -7.16 9.39 -1.85
CA PHE A 306 -6.90 9.04 -0.46
C PHE A 306 -6.67 10.24 0.47
N ALA A 307 -6.38 11.43 -0.05
CA ALA A 307 -6.34 12.65 0.76
C ALA A 307 -7.61 12.82 1.62
N VAL A 308 -8.77 12.40 1.11
CA VAL A 308 -10.06 12.40 1.82
C VAL A 308 -9.98 11.66 3.16
N ILE A 309 -9.24 10.54 3.22
CA ILE A 309 -9.09 9.71 4.43
C ILE A 309 -8.49 10.54 5.57
N PHE A 310 -7.49 11.36 5.25
CA PHE A 310 -6.77 12.18 6.25
C PHE A 310 -7.47 13.52 6.53
N MET A 311 -8.29 14.02 5.60
CA MET A 311 -9.05 15.25 5.78
C MET A 311 -10.33 15.06 6.61
N CYS A 312 -10.86 13.84 6.67
CA CYS A 312 -12.12 13.53 7.36
C CYS A 312 -11.96 13.02 8.79
N ASP A 313 -10.77 13.15 9.38
CA ASP A 313 -10.44 12.64 10.73
C ASP A 313 -10.85 11.18 10.95
N TRP A 314 -10.69 10.37 9.90
CA TRP A 314 -11.01 8.97 9.94
C TRP A 314 -9.80 8.20 10.48
N GLY A 315 -10.00 7.44 11.56
CA GLY A 315 -8.91 6.65 12.17
C GLY A 315 -8.33 5.65 11.17
N ILE A 316 -7.02 5.53 11.19
CA ILE A 316 -6.23 4.79 10.20
C ILE A 316 -5.72 3.44 10.69
N GLU A 317 -6.15 3.01 11.86
CA GLU A 317 -5.63 1.82 12.55
C GLU A 317 -5.77 0.53 11.73
N GLU A 318 -6.61 0.56 10.71
CA GLU A 318 -6.88 -0.53 9.79
C GLU A 318 -6.20 -0.37 8.42
N LEU A 319 -5.64 0.77 8.09
CA LEU A 319 -5.07 1.02 6.76
C LEU A 319 -3.69 0.37 6.56
N PHE A 320 -2.91 0.31 7.64
CA PHE A 320 -1.70 -0.50 7.76
C PHE A 320 -1.72 -1.12 9.16
N ALA A 321 -1.96 -2.39 9.24
CA ALA A 321 -2.27 -3.10 10.47
C ALA A 321 -1.14 -3.17 11.48
#